data_c2968c4a4992c6da4fee2c32e0ea7449
#
_entry.id   c2968c4a4992c6da4fee2c32e0ea7449
#
_cell.length_a   1.000
_cell.length_b   1.000
_cell.length_c   1.000
_cell.angle_alpha   90.00
_cell.angle_beta   90.00
_cell.angle_gamma   90.00
#
_symmetry.space_group_name_H-M   'P 1'
#
loop_
_entity.id
_entity.type
_entity.pdbx_description
1 polymer ?
#
loop_
_entity_poly.entity_id
_entity_poly.type
_entity_poly.pdbx_seq_one_letter_code
_entity_poly.pdbx_strand_id
1 'polypeptide(L)'
;FVICEDKFSTALNLKNIITEYASEKNLDYSIKLYNNSFEEIVEFAKSNIGHVNVFFIDIVLNEKNSTGLTLAKQIRKIDVMAYFIIITSHPELSLKVFNYKLKALDCIFKQEEDLEKRIRECLDTIVAESSRINGLTLKNQITIKSINGIHTVNLSDILYFETRPGCRLIYCVLSDNTCISFRHTMKELIKNLDSRFFQCHRSFIINTRFIKRFYRNRQSYSVIMEDGKICDVSRTKWKELLSHVGN
;
A
#
# COMPACT_ATOMS: atom_id res chain seq x y z
N PHE A 1 13.34 -4.61 -8.60
CA PHE A 1 13.84 -3.76 -9.69
C PHE A 1 13.77 -4.51 -11.01
N VAL A 2 13.37 -3.82 -12.07
CA VAL A 2 13.29 -4.34 -13.43
C VAL A 2 14.06 -3.39 -14.35
N ILE A 3 14.99 -3.93 -15.12
CA ILE A 3 15.79 -3.17 -16.09
C ILE A 3 15.42 -3.64 -17.49
N CYS A 4 14.87 -2.73 -18.29
CA CYS A 4 14.47 -2.92 -19.68
C CYS A 4 15.43 -2.15 -20.58
N GLU A 5 16.46 -2.83 -21.08
CA GLU A 5 17.60 -2.24 -21.79
C GLU A 5 18.13 -3.27 -22.79
N ASP A 6 18.30 -2.88 -24.05
CA ASP A 6 18.81 -3.75 -25.12
C ASP A 6 20.35 -3.87 -25.14
N LYS A 7 21.05 -2.85 -24.62
CA LYS A 7 22.51 -2.88 -24.52
C LYS A 7 22.96 -3.53 -23.22
N PHE A 8 23.55 -4.71 -23.33
CA PHE A 8 23.99 -5.50 -22.17
C PHE A 8 24.96 -4.72 -21.25
N SER A 9 25.89 -3.94 -21.80
CA SER A 9 26.83 -3.12 -21.00
C SER A 9 26.10 -2.09 -20.14
N THR A 10 25.07 -1.41 -20.68
CA THR A 10 24.26 -0.45 -19.96
C THR A 10 23.41 -1.14 -18.89
N ALA A 11 22.77 -2.25 -19.24
CA ALA A 11 21.99 -3.03 -18.29
C ALA A 11 22.84 -3.51 -17.10
N LEU A 12 24.06 -3.96 -17.36
CA LEU A 12 24.99 -4.40 -16.32
C LEU A 12 25.44 -3.26 -15.42
N ASN A 13 25.74 -2.08 -16.00
CA ASN A 13 26.11 -0.89 -15.23
C ASN A 13 24.97 -0.46 -14.30
N LEU A 14 23.73 -0.38 -14.80
CA LEU A 14 22.55 -0.09 -13.99
C LEU A 14 22.37 -1.10 -12.87
N LYS A 15 22.52 -2.40 -13.17
CA LYS A 15 22.44 -3.45 -12.17
C LYS A 15 23.48 -3.26 -11.06
N ASN A 16 24.73 -2.92 -11.40
CA ASN A 16 25.79 -2.71 -10.41
C ASN A 16 25.44 -1.54 -9.48
N ILE A 17 25.05 -0.39 -10.03
CA ILE A 17 24.63 0.80 -9.26
C ILE A 17 23.49 0.44 -8.28
N ILE A 18 22.46 -0.25 -8.78
CA ILE A 18 21.32 -0.64 -7.95
C ILE A 18 21.74 -1.65 -6.87
N THR A 19 22.61 -2.61 -7.19
CA THR A 19 23.08 -3.62 -6.23
C THR A 19 23.89 -2.98 -5.11
N GLU A 20 24.81 -2.08 -5.43
CA GLU A 20 25.62 -1.34 -4.46
C GLU A 20 24.72 -0.51 -3.54
N TYR A 21 23.82 0.30 -4.11
CA TYR A 21 22.87 1.10 -3.37
C TYR A 21 22.00 0.25 -2.43
N ALA A 22 21.43 -0.83 -2.94
CA ALA A 22 20.55 -1.69 -2.14
C ALA A 22 21.29 -2.39 -1.00
N SER A 23 22.55 -2.77 -1.23
CA SER A 23 23.43 -3.35 -0.20
C SER A 23 23.77 -2.33 0.89
N GLU A 24 24.12 -1.10 0.52
CA GLU A 24 24.39 0.00 1.47
C GLU A 24 23.19 0.32 2.37
N LYS A 25 21.99 0.24 1.81
CA LYS A 25 20.72 0.53 2.52
C LYS A 25 20.10 -0.70 3.20
N ASN A 26 20.73 -1.89 3.11
CA ASN A 26 20.20 -3.17 3.61
C ASN A 26 18.76 -3.43 3.13
N LEU A 27 18.49 -3.21 1.84
CA LEU A 27 17.18 -3.47 1.26
C LEU A 27 17.02 -4.96 0.95
N ASP A 28 15.82 -5.50 1.17
CA ASP A 28 15.41 -6.78 0.59
C ASP A 28 14.93 -6.55 -0.84
N TYR A 29 15.65 -7.10 -1.83
CA TYR A 29 15.42 -6.77 -3.23
C TYR A 29 15.69 -7.94 -4.18
N SER A 30 15.11 -7.83 -5.38
CA SER A 30 15.46 -8.64 -6.53
C SER A 30 15.66 -7.76 -7.76
N ILE A 31 16.52 -8.17 -8.67
CA ILE A 31 16.76 -7.48 -9.95
C ILE A 31 16.48 -8.44 -11.10
N LYS A 32 15.63 -8.02 -12.03
CA LYS A 32 15.36 -8.71 -13.28
C LYS A 32 15.88 -7.87 -14.45
N LEU A 33 16.55 -8.53 -15.38
CA LEU A 33 17.04 -7.92 -16.62
C LEU A 33 16.24 -8.47 -17.80
N TYR A 34 15.70 -7.59 -18.63
CA TYR A 34 14.95 -7.96 -19.82
C TYR A 34 15.52 -7.23 -21.03
N ASN A 35 15.91 -8.00 -22.04
CA ASN A 35 16.50 -7.43 -23.24
C ASN A 35 15.46 -7.03 -24.28
N ASN A 36 14.33 -7.71 -24.45
CA ASN A 36 13.34 -7.43 -25.49
C ASN A 36 12.02 -8.23 -25.33
N SER A 37 11.71 -8.73 -24.16
CA SER A 37 10.49 -9.52 -23.94
C SER A 37 9.43 -8.71 -23.21
N PHE A 38 8.61 -7.96 -23.95
CA PHE A 38 7.54 -7.13 -23.38
C PHE A 38 6.49 -7.97 -22.65
N GLU A 39 6.17 -9.15 -23.19
CA GLU A 39 5.22 -10.07 -22.58
C GLU A 39 5.67 -10.53 -21.20
N GLU A 40 6.94 -10.90 -21.06
CA GLU A 40 7.52 -11.33 -19.78
C GLU A 40 7.55 -10.21 -18.75
N ILE A 41 7.83 -8.97 -19.17
CA ILE A 41 7.84 -7.80 -18.28
C ILE A 41 6.42 -7.49 -17.80
N VAL A 42 5.44 -7.58 -18.68
CA VAL A 42 4.02 -7.38 -18.36
C VAL A 42 3.53 -8.48 -17.41
N GLU A 43 3.93 -9.73 -17.62
CA GLU A 43 3.57 -10.84 -16.74
C GLU A 43 4.25 -10.72 -15.37
N PHE A 44 5.50 -10.28 -15.34
CA PHE A 44 6.17 -9.94 -14.09
C PHE A 44 5.41 -8.86 -13.32
N ALA A 45 4.97 -7.79 -13.99
CA ALA A 45 4.21 -6.72 -13.33
C ALA A 45 2.90 -7.23 -12.72
N LYS A 46 2.18 -8.14 -13.40
CA LYS A 46 0.96 -8.77 -12.88
C LYS A 46 1.24 -9.62 -11.64
N SER A 47 2.32 -10.40 -11.68
CA SER A 47 2.66 -11.35 -10.61
C SER A 47 3.22 -10.67 -9.35
N ASN A 48 3.66 -9.41 -9.45
CA ASN A 48 4.31 -8.67 -8.37
C ASN A 48 3.50 -7.46 -7.88
N ILE A 49 2.19 -7.44 -8.13
CA ILE A 49 1.29 -6.42 -7.57
C ILE A 49 1.34 -6.48 -6.04
N GLY A 50 1.47 -5.32 -5.41
CA GLY A 50 1.58 -5.20 -3.95
C GLY A 50 3.02 -5.10 -3.42
N HIS A 51 4.02 -5.30 -4.26
CA HIS A 51 5.42 -4.99 -3.98
C HIS A 51 5.79 -3.59 -4.49
N VAL A 52 6.91 -3.05 -4.01
CA VAL A 52 7.49 -1.82 -4.55
C VAL A 52 8.22 -2.17 -5.84
N ASN A 53 7.57 -1.94 -6.97
CA ASN A 53 8.13 -2.21 -8.29
C ASN A 53 8.76 -0.95 -8.90
N VAL A 54 10.04 -1.05 -9.28
CA VAL A 54 10.81 0.02 -9.90
C VAL A 54 11.30 -0.44 -11.27
N PHE A 55 10.89 0.27 -12.31
CA PHE A 55 11.23 -0.05 -13.69
C PHE A 55 12.18 1.01 -14.25
N PHE A 56 13.37 0.57 -14.64
CA PHE A 56 14.33 1.34 -15.44
C PHE A 56 14.10 0.99 -16.90
N ILE A 57 13.71 1.96 -17.72
CA ILE A 57 13.23 1.68 -19.07
C ILE A 57 13.94 2.59 -20.07
N ASP A 58 14.61 2.00 -21.06
CA ASP A 58 15.03 2.76 -22.25
C ASP A 58 13.82 3.09 -23.12
N ILE A 59 13.80 4.30 -23.66
CA ILE A 59 12.76 4.73 -24.63
C ILE A 59 12.84 3.91 -25.92
N VAL A 60 14.07 3.65 -26.39
CA VAL A 60 14.33 2.95 -27.64
C VAL A 60 14.80 1.54 -27.31
N LEU A 61 13.88 0.59 -27.42
CA LEU A 61 14.15 -0.85 -27.36
C LEU A 61 14.00 -1.41 -28.76
N ASN A 62 14.81 -2.40 -29.14
CA ASN A 62 14.93 -2.93 -30.50
C ASN A 62 13.68 -3.65 -31.07
N GLU A 63 12.49 -3.40 -30.55
CA GLU A 63 11.26 -3.98 -31.07
C GLU A 63 10.61 -3.15 -32.18
N LYS A 64 10.25 -3.82 -33.26
CA LYS A 64 9.85 -3.22 -34.55
C LYS A 64 8.65 -2.27 -34.50
N ASN A 65 7.84 -2.25 -33.44
CA ASN A 65 6.64 -1.41 -33.33
C ASN A 65 6.32 -0.94 -31.89
N SER A 66 7.22 -1.18 -30.92
CA SER A 66 6.98 -0.87 -29.51
C SER A 66 8.14 -0.10 -28.93
N THR A 67 7.83 0.95 -28.19
CA THR A 67 8.82 1.73 -27.46
C THR A 67 8.75 1.42 -25.98
N GLY A 68 9.81 1.66 -25.22
CA GLY A 68 9.78 1.54 -23.76
C GLY A 68 8.65 2.36 -23.13
N LEU A 69 8.24 3.46 -23.77
CA LEU A 69 7.10 4.26 -23.30
C LEU A 69 5.75 3.55 -23.45
N THR A 70 5.57 2.75 -24.53
CA THR A 70 4.35 1.94 -24.70
C THR A 70 4.30 0.81 -23.68
N LEU A 71 5.44 0.18 -23.40
CA LEU A 71 5.60 -0.80 -22.32
C LEU A 71 5.24 -0.19 -20.95
N ALA A 72 5.84 0.95 -20.60
CA ALA A 72 5.56 1.64 -19.36
C ALA A 72 4.07 1.98 -19.20
N LYS A 73 3.39 2.36 -20.30
CA LYS A 73 1.96 2.62 -20.31
C LYS A 73 1.11 1.37 -20.04
N GLN A 74 1.55 0.21 -20.55
CA GLN A 74 0.88 -1.07 -20.25
C GLN A 74 1.07 -1.46 -18.79
N ILE A 75 2.30 -1.35 -18.28
CA ILE A 75 2.62 -1.64 -16.87
C ILE A 75 1.81 -0.72 -15.94
N ARG A 76 1.71 0.59 -16.24
CA ARG A 76 0.95 1.55 -15.43
C ARG A 76 -0.54 1.20 -15.29
N LYS A 77 -1.14 0.53 -16.27
CA LYS A 77 -2.52 0.05 -16.19
C LYS A 77 -2.68 -1.14 -15.23
N ILE A 78 -1.61 -1.90 -15.02
CA ILE A 78 -1.58 -3.10 -14.16
C ILE A 78 -1.16 -2.71 -12.76
N ASP A 79 -0.04 -2.00 -12.65
CA ASP A 79 0.54 -1.54 -11.39
C ASP A 79 0.53 0.00 -11.36
N VAL A 80 -0.50 0.54 -10.70
CA VAL A 80 -0.69 1.99 -10.57
C VAL A 80 0.39 2.62 -9.69
N MET A 81 1.00 1.85 -8.78
CA MET A 81 2.01 2.33 -7.82
C MET A 81 3.45 2.11 -8.31
N ALA A 82 3.67 1.45 -9.44
CA ALA A 82 5.01 1.24 -9.99
C ALA A 82 5.77 2.55 -10.20
N TYR A 83 7.05 2.56 -9.89
CA TYR A 83 7.95 3.66 -10.20
C TYR A 83 8.61 3.45 -11.56
N PHE A 84 8.66 4.51 -12.37
CA PHE A 84 9.35 4.50 -13.65
C PHE A 84 10.50 5.51 -13.63
N ILE A 85 11.69 5.05 -13.97
CA ILE A 85 12.87 5.85 -14.25
C ILE A 85 13.22 5.59 -15.70
N ILE A 86 13.11 6.61 -16.52
CA ILE A 86 13.42 6.52 -17.94
C ILE A 86 14.91 6.77 -18.12
N ILE A 87 15.61 5.86 -18.79
CA ILE A 87 17.05 5.96 -19.06
C ILE A 87 17.24 5.93 -20.57
N THR A 88 17.70 7.02 -21.17
CA THR A 88 17.77 7.10 -22.63
C THR A 88 19.04 7.77 -23.17
N SER A 89 19.47 7.38 -24.38
CA SER A 89 20.50 8.08 -25.15
C SER A 89 19.91 9.18 -26.05
N HIS A 90 18.57 9.38 -26.01
CA HIS A 90 17.85 10.24 -26.95
C HIS A 90 17.16 11.40 -26.21
N PRO A 91 17.89 12.52 -25.94
CA PRO A 91 17.31 13.68 -25.22
C PRO A 91 16.09 14.26 -25.92
N GLU A 92 16.05 14.21 -27.24
CA GLU A 92 14.95 14.71 -28.09
C GLU A 92 13.62 13.98 -27.85
N LEU A 93 13.67 12.76 -27.27
CA LEU A 93 12.47 11.98 -26.93
C LEU A 93 11.95 12.25 -25.53
N SER A 94 12.66 13.00 -24.70
CA SER A 94 12.29 13.26 -23.31
C SER A 94 10.90 13.93 -23.17
N LEU A 95 10.57 14.84 -24.07
CA LEU A 95 9.24 15.48 -24.09
C LEU A 95 8.09 14.49 -24.35
N LYS A 96 8.35 13.37 -25.03
CA LYS A 96 7.35 12.34 -25.26
C LYS A 96 6.95 11.64 -23.96
N VAL A 97 7.84 11.55 -22.97
CA VAL A 97 7.55 10.95 -21.65
C VAL A 97 6.37 11.62 -21.01
N PHE A 98 6.29 12.95 -21.07
CA PHE A 98 5.15 13.72 -20.53
C PHE A 98 3.84 13.44 -21.28
N ASN A 99 3.88 13.27 -22.59
CA ASN A 99 2.71 12.98 -23.42
C ASN A 99 2.07 11.63 -23.07
N TYR A 100 2.86 10.66 -22.60
CA TYR A 100 2.38 9.35 -22.19
C TYR A 100 1.74 9.34 -20.81
N LYS A 101 1.83 10.45 -20.04
CA LYS A 101 1.25 10.59 -18.69
C LYS A 101 1.64 9.45 -17.74
N LEU A 102 2.88 8.99 -17.83
CA LEU A 102 3.39 7.82 -17.08
C LEU A 102 3.60 8.09 -15.60
N LYS A 103 3.66 9.36 -15.19
CA LYS A 103 4.15 9.77 -13.87
C LYS A 103 5.54 9.14 -13.62
N ALA A 104 6.44 9.23 -14.63
CA ALA A 104 7.82 8.85 -14.44
C ALA A 104 8.44 9.71 -13.34
N LEU A 105 9.25 9.08 -12.49
CA LEU A 105 9.95 9.78 -11.41
C LEU A 105 11.01 10.69 -11.98
N ASP A 106 11.75 10.19 -12.97
CA ASP A 106 12.79 10.96 -13.67
C ASP A 106 13.01 10.46 -15.09
N CYS A 107 13.71 11.28 -15.90
CA CYS A 107 14.21 10.94 -17.22
C CYS A 107 15.69 11.31 -17.29
N ILE A 108 16.56 10.32 -17.26
CA ILE A 108 18.01 10.45 -17.12
C ILE A 108 18.67 10.11 -18.46
N PHE A 109 19.66 10.91 -18.87
CA PHE A 109 20.40 10.63 -20.08
C PHE A 109 21.63 9.77 -19.81
N LYS A 110 21.83 8.72 -20.62
CA LYS A 110 22.91 7.74 -20.44
C LYS A 110 24.32 8.36 -20.51
N GLN A 111 24.47 9.51 -21.13
CA GLN A 111 25.74 10.22 -21.31
C GLN A 111 25.99 11.30 -20.23
N GLU A 112 25.12 11.47 -19.26
CA GLU A 112 25.37 12.41 -18.17
C GLU A 112 26.56 11.95 -17.31
N GLU A 113 27.40 12.90 -16.93
CA GLU A 113 28.58 12.62 -16.09
C GLU A 113 28.18 12.13 -14.69
N ASP A 114 27.03 12.53 -14.22
CA ASP A 114 26.50 12.20 -12.90
C ASP A 114 25.32 11.20 -12.91
N LEU A 115 25.26 10.33 -13.95
CA LEU A 115 24.25 9.28 -14.12
C LEU A 115 24.01 8.48 -12.83
N GLU A 116 25.08 7.99 -12.20
CA GLU A 116 24.99 7.22 -10.97
C GLU A 116 24.35 8.03 -9.83
N LYS A 117 24.78 9.27 -9.65
CA LYS A 117 24.23 10.17 -8.62
C LYS A 117 22.73 10.37 -8.81
N ARG A 118 22.27 10.62 -10.03
CA ARG A 118 20.84 10.81 -10.32
C ARG A 118 20.04 9.54 -10.06
N ILE A 119 20.58 8.38 -10.42
CA ILE A 119 19.93 7.10 -10.10
C ILE A 119 19.78 6.94 -8.58
N ARG A 120 20.83 7.23 -7.81
CA ARG A 120 20.81 7.16 -6.34
C ARG A 120 19.80 8.12 -5.73
N GLU A 121 19.67 9.36 -6.23
CA GLU A 121 18.66 10.34 -5.81
C GLU A 121 17.23 9.83 -6.08
N CYS A 122 16.98 9.19 -7.22
CA CYS A 122 15.71 8.55 -7.51
C CYS A 122 15.41 7.41 -6.52
N LEU A 123 16.42 6.57 -6.24
CA LEU A 123 16.28 5.46 -5.30
C LEU A 123 16.03 5.94 -3.87
N ASP A 124 16.71 7.00 -3.41
CA ASP A 124 16.46 7.63 -2.11
C ASP A 124 15.00 8.14 -2.00
N THR A 125 14.50 8.77 -3.07
CA THR A 125 13.11 9.22 -3.15
C THR A 125 12.13 8.05 -3.04
N ILE A 126 12.36 6.96 -3.79
CA ILE A 126 11.52 5.76 -3.76
C ILE A 126 11.53 5.11 -2.38
N VAL A 127 12.69 4.97 -1.75
CA VAL A 127 12.82 4.41 -0.40
C VAL A 127 12.06 5.27 0.62
N ALA A 128 12.18 6.59 0.55
CA ALA A 128 11.47 7.50 1.44
C ALA A 128 9.94 7.43 1.25
N GLU A 129 9.46 7.41 0.01
CA GLU A 129 8.04 7.31 -0.30
C GLU A 129 7.46 5.94 0.07
N SER A 130 8.14 4.85 -0.30
CA SER A 130 7.71 3.48 0.03
C SER A 130 7.69 3.24 1.53
N SER A 131 8.65 3.80 2.28
CA SER A 131 8.66 3.74 3.74
C SER A 131 7.48 4.49 4.35
N ARG A 132 7.07 5.62 3.79
CA ARG A 132 5.85 6.34 4.21
C ARG A 132 4.59 5.53 3.90
N ILE A 133 4.48 4.97 2.70
CA ILE A 133 3.36 4.12 2.29
C ILE A 133 3.31 2.87 3.18
N ASN A 134 4.43 2.18 3.40
CA ASN A 134 4.51 1.03 4.29
C ASN A 134 4.21 1.42 5.74
N GLY A 135 4.68 2.58 6.21
CA GLY A 135 4.31 3.13 7.52
C GLY A 135 2.82 3.41 7.65
N LEU A 136 2.16 3.86 6.58
CA LEU A 136 0.70 4.01 6.51
C LEU A 136 0.01 2.64 6.44
N THR A 137 0.58 1.67 5.72
CA THR A 137 0.06 0.30 5.61
C THR A 137 0.21 -0.46 6.93
N LEU A 138 1.36 -0.32 7.62
CA LEU A 138 1.56 -0.87 8.97
C LEU A 138 0.63 -0.22 10.00
N LYS A 139 0.35 1.08 9.87
CA LYS A 139 -0.70 1.76 10.64
C LYS A 139 -2.12 1.29 10.29
N ASN A 140 -2.30 0.64 9.14
CA ASN A 140 -3.60 0.11 8.69
C ASN A 140 -3.83 -1.34 9.10
N GLN A 141 -2.90 -1.96 9.83
CA GLN A 141 -3.03 -3.34 10.29
C GLN A 141 -2.89 -3.45 11.80
N ILE A 142 -3.55 -4.43 12.38
CA ILE A 142 -3.38 -4.84 13.77
C ILE A 142 -3.01 -6.32 13.84
N THR A 143 -2.04 -6.63 14.69
CA THR A 143 -1.68 -8.01 14.99
C THR A 143 -2.43 -8.49 16.23
N ILE A 144 -3.25 -9.51 16.08
CA ILE A 144 -4.06 -10.13 17.13
C ILE A 144 -3.46 -11.50 17.48
N LYS A 145 -3.03 -11.66 18.74
CA LYS A 145 -2.59 -12.95 19.28
C LYS A 145 -3.79 -13.68 19.87
N SER A 146 -4.32 -14.67 19.16
CA SER A 146 -5.42 -15.53 19.59
C SER A 146 -4.90 -16.86 20.14
N ILE A 147 -5.79 -17.69 20.68
CA ILE A 147 -5.48 -19.07 21.11
C ILE A 147 -5.04 -19.93 19.90
N ASN A 148 -5.59 -19.63 18.72
CA ASN A 148 -5.36 -20.39 17.48
C ASN A 148 -4.17 -19.87 16.65
N GLY A 149 -3.43 -18.86 17.13
CA GLY A 149 -2.28 -18.32 16.41
C GLY A 149 -2.22 -16.80 16.37
N ILE A 150 -1.36 -16.28 15.51
CA ILE A 150 -1.16 -14.86 15.28
C ILE A 150 -1.86 -14.48 13.98
N HIS A 151 -2.75 -13.48 14.05
CA HIS A 151 -3.50 -12.97 12.91
C HIS A 151 -3.10 -11.53 12.64
N THR A 152 -2.72 -11.21 11.41
CA THR A 152 -2.57 -9.83 10.94
C THR A 152 -3.81 -9.44 10.17
N VAL A 153 -4.51 -8.41 10.64
CA VAL A 153 -5.82 -7.99 10.13
C VAL A 153 -5.74 -6.53 9.69
N ASN A 154 -6.27 -6.23 8.51
CA ASN A 154 -6.40 -4.84 8.08
C ASN A 154 -7.49 -4.13 8.91
N LEU A 155 -7.19 -2.95 9.41
CA LEU A 155 -8.16 -2.14 10.15
C LEU A 155 -9.39 -1.76 9.29
N SER A 156 -9.21 -1.70 7.96
CA SER A 156 -10.30 -1.47 7.01
C SER A 156 -11.32 -2.61 6.93
N ASP A 157 -10.94 -3.81 7.35
CA ASP A 157 -11.82 -4.98 7.27
C ASP A 157 -12.55 -5.25 8.59
N ILE A 158 -12.19 -4.52 9.66
CA ILE A 158 -12.79 -4.69 10.98
C ILE A 158 -14.05 -3.85 11.07
N LEU A 159 -15.18 -4.52 11.38
CA LEU A 159 -16.47 -3.88 11.63
C LEU A 159 -16.52 -3.32 13.06
N TYR A 160 -16.21 -4.17 14.05
CA TYR A 160 -16.22 -3.79 15.46
C TYR A 160 -15.47 -4.81 16.32
N PHE A 161 -15.17 -4.39 17.54
CA PHE A 161 -14.77 -5.27 18.63
C PHE A 161 -15.88 -5.30 19.68
N GLU A 162 -16.18 -6.51 20.20
CA GLU A 162 -17.18 -6.70 21.26
C GLU A 162 -16.65 -7.56 22.41
N THR A 163 -17.18 -7.34 23.60
CA THR A 163 -17.08 -8.30 24.70
C THR A 163 -18.44 -8.96 24.90
N ARG A 164 -18.45 -10.24 25.28
CA ARG A 164 -19.68 -11.01 25.54
C ARG A 164 -19.86 -11.27 27.03
N PRO A 165 -21.10 -11.28 27.55
CA PRO A 165 -21.35 -11.60 28.94
C PRO A 165 -20.74 -12.94 29.37
N GLY A 166 -20.11 -12.97 30.54
CA GLY A 166 -19.48 -14.20 31.07
C GLY A 166 -18.15 -14.58 30.40
N CYS A 167 -17.69 -13.83 29.40
CA CYS A 167 -16.44 -14.11 28.69
C CYS A 167 -15.41 -13.00 28.93
N ARG A 168 -14.13 -13.39 29.17
CA ARG A 168 -13.01 -12.44 29.35
C ARG A 168 -12.24 -12.16 28.05
N LEU A 169 -12.85 -12.50 26.91
CA LEU A 169 -12.24 -12.31 25.59
C LEU A 169 -12.89 -11.12 24.88
N ILE A 170 -12.09 -10.49 24.03
CA ILE A 170 -12.57 -9.56 23.02
C ILE A 170 -12.75 -10.34 21.72
N TYR A 171 -13.80 -10.06 21.01
CA TYR A 171 -14.12 -10.60 19.68
C TYR A 171 -13.94 -9.51 18.64
N CYS A 172 -13.05 -9.71 17.71
CA CYS A 172 -12.85 -8.88 16.52
C CYS A 172 -13.71 -9.45 15.40
N VAL A 173 -14.65 -8.70 14.89
CA VAL A 173 -15.56 -9.11 13.81
C VAL A 173 -15.19 -8.38 12.53
N LEU A 174 -14.97 -9.14 11.47
CA LEU A 174 -14.56 -8.66 10.16
C LEU A 174 -15.73 -8.60 9.17
N SER A 175 -15.54 -7.87 8.09
CA SER A 175 -16.53 -7.68 7.02
C SER A 175 -16.88 -8.97 6.26
N ASP A 176 -16.01 -9.97 6.27
CA ASP A 176 -16.22 -11.30 5.70
C ASP A 176 -16.91 -12.27 6.67
N ASN A 177 -17.43 -11.78 7.81
CA ASN A 177 -18.00 -12.54 8.94
C ASN A 177 -16.97 -13.37 9.73
N THR A 178 -15.68 -13.26 9.48
CA THR A 178 -14.64 -13.85 10.32
C THR A 178 -14.68 -13.24 11.71
N CYS A 179 -14.55 -14.07 12.75
CA CYS A 179 -14.55 -13.64 14.14
C CYS A 179 -13.32 -14.19 14.86
N ILE A 180 -12.43 -13.31 15.32
CA ILE A 180 -11.17 -13.64 16.01
C ILE A 180 -11.32 -13.27 17.47
N SER A 181 -11.15 -14.24 18.39
CA SER A 181 -11.20 -13.99 19.83
C SER A 181 -9.81 -13.95 20.46
N PHE A 182 -9.59 -13.00 21.37
CA PHE A 182 -8.30 -12.81 22.03
C PHE A 182 -8.43 -12.16 23.42
N ARG A 183 -7.38 -12.29 24.24
CA ARG A 183 -7.32 -11.65 25.55
C ARG A 183 -6.74 -10.25 25.45
N HIS A 184 -7.53 -9.26 25.78
CA HIS A 184 -7.11 -7.86 25.89
C HIS A 184 -8.14 -7.06 26.69
N THR A 185 -7.87 -5.75 26.92
CA THR A 185 -8.85 -4.82 27.47
C THR A 185 -9.28 -3.80 26.43
N MET A 186 -10.56 -3.41 26.42
CA MET A 186 -11.09 -2.39 25.49
C MET A 186 -10.33 -1.06 25.62
N LYS A 187 -9.94 -0.69 26.87
CA LYS A 187 -9.22 0.55 27.16
C LYS A 187 -7.82 0.62 26.54
N GLU A 188 -7.13 -0.50 26.48
CA GLU A 188 -5.80 -0.56 25.84
C GLU A 188 -5.91 -0.77 24.35
N LEU A 189 -6.88 -1.57 23.90
CA LEU A 189 -7.13 -1.83 22.49
C LEU A 189 -7.37 -0.53 21.72
N ILE A 190 -8.28 0.34 22.22
CA ILE A 190 -8.62 1.59 21.52
C ILE A 190 -7.41 2.53 21.33
N LYS A 191 -6.39 2.47 22.20
CA LYS A 191 -5.18 3.28 22.06
C LYS A 191 -4.32 2.90 20.84
N ASN A 192 -4.44 1.65 20.38
CA ASN A 192 -3.70 1.10 19.26
C ASN A 192 -4.48 1.14 17.93
N LEU A 193 -5.69 1.69 17.96
CA LEU A 193 -6.55 1.87 16.81
C LEU A 193 -6.53 3.33 16.35
N ASP A 194 -6.81 3.55 15.07
CA ASP A 194 -6.85 4.90 14.51
C ASP A 194 -8.22 5.58 14.65
N SER A 195 -8.36 6.78 14.08
CA SER A 195 -9.57 7.60 14.17
C SER A 195 -10.83 7.00 13.54
N ARG A 196 -10.73 5.90 12.81
CA ARG A 196 -11.91 5.16 12.31
C ARG A 196 -12.68 4.48 13.43
N PHE A 197 -12.02 4.20 14.56
CA PHE A 197 -12.59 3.43 15.67
C PHE A 197 -13.03 4.34 16.80
N PHE A 198 -14.21 4.05 17.31
CA PHE A 198 -14.79 4.78 18.43
C PHE A 198 -15.32 3.81 19.50
N GLN A 199 -14.88 3.99 20.75
CA GLN A 199 -15.41 3.23 21.86
C GLN A 199 -16.75 3.83 22.31
N CYS A 200 -17.85 3.32 21.76
CA CYS A 200 -19.20 3.80 22.02
C CYS A 200 -19.82 3.24 23.32
N HIS A 201 -19.34 2.08 23.78
CA HIS A 201 -19.79 1.42 25.01
C HIS A 201 -18.62 0.69 25.67
N ARG A 202 -18.73 0.35 26.96
CA ARG A 202 -17.73 -0.50 27.64
C ARG A 202 -17.51 -1.85 26.95
N SER A 203 -18.52 -2.34 26.24
CA SER A 203 -18.52 -3.62 25.53
C SER A 203 -18.32 -3.49 24.02
N PHE A 204 -18.24 -2.28 23.45
CA PHE A 204 -18.15 -2.08 22.01
C PHE A 204 -17.13 -0.99 21.62
N ILE A 205 -16.24 -1.33 20.71
CA ILE A 205 -15.46 -0.40 19.88
C ILE A 205 -15.92 -0.64 18.44
N ILE A 206 -16.46 0.36 17.78
CA ILE A 206 -17.02 0.26 16.43
C ILE A 206 -16.12 0.99 15.43
N ASN A 207 -16.04 0.47 14.22
CA ASN A 207 -15.48 1.21 13.08
C ASN A 207 -16.60 2.07 12.48
N THR A 208 -16.45 3.37 12.59
CA THR A 208 -17.49 4.35 12.21
C THR A 208 -17.84 4.33 10.73
N ARG A 209 -16.93 3.83 9.87
CA ARG A 209 -17.17 3.67 8.43
C ARG A 209 -18.24 2.63 8.09
N PHE A 210 -18.48 1.68 8.99
CA PHE A 210 -19.44 0.59 8.81
C PHE A 210 -20.73 0.80 9.60
N ILE A 211 -21.01 2.03 10.04
CA ILE A 211 -22.30 2.37 10.64
C ILE A 211 -23.34 2.52 9.53
N LYS A 212 -24.32 1.63 9.53
CA LYS A 212 -25.45 1.66 8.59
C LYS A 212 -26.54 2.63 9.05
N ARG A 213 -26.80 2.71 10.35
CA ARG A 213 -27.86 3.55 10.90
C ARG A 213 -27.62 3.90 12.36
N PHE A 214 -27.98 5.11 12.74
CA PHE A 214 -28.09 5.56 14.13
C PHE A 214 -29.52 5.36 14.63
N TYR A 215 -29.65 4.82 15.83
CA TYR A 215 -30.95 4.61 16.47
C TYR A 215 -30.97 5.26 17.84
N ARG A 216 -32.02 6.02 18.10
CA ARG A 216 -32.25 6.69 19.38
C ARG A 216 -33.72 6.56 19.76
N ASN A 217 -33.99 6.10 20.96
CA ASN A 217 -35.32 6.18 21.61
C ASN A 217 -35.19 6.91 22.94
N ARG A 218 -36.32 6.98 23.69
CA ARG A 218 -36.34 7.69 24.98
C ARG A 218 -35.44 7.05 26.06
N GLN A 219 -35.06 5.80 25.92
CA GLN A 219 -34.33 5.04 26.93
C GLN A 219 -32.96 4.54 26.50
N SER A 220 -32.70 4.43 25.18
CA SER A 220 -31.49 3.82 24.67
C SER A 220 -30.93 4.54 23.43
N TYR A 221 -29.61 4.39 23.25
CA TYR A 221 -28.86 4.84 22.08
C TYR A 221 -28.11 3.64 21.51
N SER A 222 -28.20 3.42 20.23
CA SER A 222 -27.48 2.35 19.57
C SER A 222 -27.15 2.70 18.13
N VAL A 223 -26.22 1.98 17.54
CA VAL A 223 -25.93 1.99 16.11
C VAL A 223 -26.14 0.61 15.53
N ILE A 224 -26.58 0.55 14.28
CA ILE A 224 -26.68 -0.67 13.50
C ILE A 224 -25.51 -0.71 12.55
N MET A 225 -24.71 -1.75 12.64
CA MET A 225 -23.57 -1.99 11.76
C MET A 225 -24.01 -2.59 10.42
N GLU A 226 -23.13 -2.62 9.42
CA GLU A 226 -23.46 -3.15 8.08
C GLU A 226 -23.89 -4.62 8.09
N ASP A 227 -23.35 -5.45 9.00
CA ASP A 227 -23.74 -6.84 9.22
C ASP A 227 -25.09 -7.00 9.95
N GLY A 228 -25.74 -5.88 10.31
CA GLY A 228 -26.99 -5.86 11.05
C GLY A 228 -26.84 -5.93 12.57
N LYS A 229 -25.62 -6.02 13.11
CA LYS A 229 -25.36 -6.00 14.54
C LYS A 229 -25.80 -4.69 15.17
N ILE A 230 -26.53 -4.77 16.27
CA ILE A 230 -26.89 -3.62 17.10
C ILE A 230 -25.80 -3.47 18.18
N CYS A 231 -25.11 -2.33 18.15
CA CYS A 231 -24.12 -1.96 19.15
C CYS A 231 -24.67 -0.85 20.04
N ASP A 232 -24.72 -1.10 21.34
CA ASP A 232 -25.17 -0.11 22.31
C ASP A 232 -24.18 1.06 22.40
N VAL A 233 -24.72 2.27 22.57
CA VAL A 233 -23.96 3.49 22.77
C VAL A 233 -24.30 4.06 24.15
N SER A 234 -23.28 4.34 24.97
CA SER A 234 -23.56 4.97 26.27
C SER A 234 -24.07 6.41 26.08
N ARG A 235 -24.94 6.84 26.98
CA ARG A 235 -25.58 8.18 26.92
C ARG A 235 -24.52 9.31 26.81
N THR A 236 -23.43 9.18 27.53
CA THR A 236 -22.31 10.15 27.51
C THR A 236 -21.56 10.16 26.17
N LYS A 237 -21.46 9.01 25.51
CA LYS A 237 -20.73 8.85 24.24
C LYS A 237 -21.54 9.20 23.00
N TRP A 238 -22.86 9.36 23.12
CA TRP A 238 -23.71 9.61 21.97
C TRP A 238 -23.38 10.90 21.22
N LYS A 239 -23.21 12.02 21.94
CA LYS A 239 -22.86 13.31 21.34
C LYS A 239 -21.46 13.28 20.73
N GLU A 240 -20.50 12.67 21.42
CA GLU A 240 -19.13 12.49 20.92
C GLU A 240 -19.10 11.68 19.63
N LEU A 241 -19.87 10.57 19.56
CA LEU A 241 -19.96 9.74 18.37
C LEU A 241 -20.51 10.52 17.17
N LEU A 242 -21.59 11.29 17.36
CA LEU A 242 -22.17 12.11 16.29
C LEU A 242 -21.18 13.16 15.77
N SER A 243 -20.43 13.82 16.65
CA SER A 243 -19.37 14.75 16.26
C SER A 243 -18.21 14.06 15.55
N HIS A 244 -17.89 12.84 15.96
CA HIS A 244 -16.80 12.04 15.37
C HIS A 244 -17.11 11.58 13.95
N VAL A 245 -18.37 11.33 13.62
CA VAL A 245 -18.80 10.88 12.28
C VAL A 245 -19.14 12.07 11.37
N GLY A 246 -19.43 13.26 11.93
CA GLY A 246 -19.80 14.46 11.19
C GLY A 246 -18.61 15.32 10.73
N ASN A 247 -17.39 14.96 11.10
CA ASN A 247 -16.14 15.53 10.62
C ASN A 247 -15.49 14.59 9.59
#